data_dccdc346970b8dd42fffbc4858d6383f
#
_entry.id   dccdc346970b8dd42fffbc4858d6383f
#
_cell.length_a   1.000
_cell.length_b   1.000
_cell.length_c   1.000
_cell.angle_alpha   90.00
_cell.angle_beta   90.00
_cell.angle_gamma   90.00
#
_symmetry.space_group_name_H-M   'P 1'
#
loop_
_entity.id
_entity.type
_entity.pdbx_description
1 polymer ?
#
loop_
_entity_poly.entity_id
_entity_poly.type
_entity_poly.pdbx_seq_one_letter_code
_entity_poly.pdbx_strand_id
1 'polypeptide(L)'
;MARRAERSIRLATLGVFTEGLRRRNSGGVVNAILAFAATYFPDVVEHRYDVTFRPWQRVYTAIVMLAHAVGMLGPYDDTWWWDHVTHTLSATLLGGFVHAAADRRGDDPRPHVLAVIVGAGVLWEIMEYAVHAVTDRLGLDPVLIPYSARDTVLDLCFNLLGALLVLAFGDRLLRNFTRHSD
;
A
#
# COMPACT_ATOMS: atom_id res chain seq x y z
N MET A 1 -16.56 -14.94 7.71
CA MET A 1 -16.64 -14.41 6.34
C MET A 1 -15.31 -13.73 5.92
N ALA A 2 -14.73 -12.81 6.69
CA ALA A 2 -13.48 -12.11 6.33
C ALA A 2 -12.29 -13.04 6.02
N ARG A 3 -12.02 -14.06 6.84
CA ARG A 3 -10.95 -15.04 6.59
C ARG A 3 -11.11 -15.80 5.26
N ARG A 4 -12.35 -15.98 4.78
CA ARG A 4 -12.58 -16.57 3.44
C ARG A 4 -12.26 -15.57 2.35
N ALA A 5 -12.66 -14.30 2.51
CA ALA A 5 -12.34 -13.23 1.57
C ALA A 5 -10.81 -13.02 1.46
N GLU A 6 -10.09 -12.95 2.59
CA GLU A 6 -8.63 -12.87 2.61
C GLU A 6 -7.98 -14.03 1.83
N ARG A 7 -8.46 -15.27 2.06
CA ARG A 7 -7.93 -16.44 1.33
C ARG A 7 -8.19 -16.34 -0.17
N SER A 8 -9.39 -15.90 -0.57
CA SER A 8 -9.71 -15.69 -1.99
C SER A 8 -8.81 -14.61 -2.61
N ILE A 9 -8.54 -13.53 -1.89
CA ILE A 9 -7.64 -12.46 -2.36
C ILE A 9 -6.20 -12.98 -2.46
N ARG A 10 -5.72 -13.74 -1.49
CA ARG A 10 -4.40 -14.39 -1.55
C ARG A 10 -4.29 -15.34 -2.76
N LEU A 11 -5.33 -16.11 -3.05
CA LEU A 11 -5.38 -16.97 -4.25
C LEU A 11 -5.37 -16.13 -5.53
N ALA A 12 -6.10 -15.01 -5.57
CA ALA A 12 -6.05 -14.09 -6.70
C ALA A 12 -4.65 -13.50 -6.90
N THR A 13 -3.95 -13.13 -5.82
CA THR A 13 -2.55 -12.65 -5.87
C THR A 13 -1.60 -13.73 -6.39
N LEU A 14 -1.80 -15.02 -6.04
CA LEU A 14 -1.06 -16.13 -6.64
C LEU A 14 -1.39 -16.29 -8.14
N GLY A 15 -2.63 -16.00 -8.55
CA GLY A 15 -3.02 -15.93 -9.96
C GLY A 15 -2.25 -14.84 -10.70
N VAL A 16 -2.08 -13.64 -10.08
CA VAL A 16 -1.26 -12.56 -10.63
C VAL A 16 0.21 -13.00 -10.76
N PHE A 17 0.75 -13.66 -9.75
CA PHE A 17 2.11 -14.21 -9.79
C PHE A 17 2.30 -15.19 -10.98
N THR A 18 1.39 -16.15 -11.15
CA THR A 18 1.46 -17.12 -12.25
C THR A 18 1.33 -16.45 -13.61
N GLU A 19 0.47 -15.44 -13.73
CA GLU A 19 0.31 -14.66 -14.96
C GLU A 19 1.56 -13.81 -15.25
N GLY A 20 2.17 -13.22 -14.22
CA GLY A 20 3.45 -12.51 -14.32
C GLY A 20 4.56 -13.41 -14.87
N LEU A 21 4.67 -14.64 -14.36
CA LEU A 21 5.61 -15.64 -14.88
C LEU A 21 5.31 -15.99 -16.35
N ARG A 22 4.02 -16.21 -16.69
CA ARG A 22 3.61 -16.53 -18.05
C ARG A 22 3.97 -15.43 -19.05
N ARG A 23 3.79 -14.17 -18.66
CA ARG A 23 4.10 -12.97 -19.45
C ARG A 23 5.59 -12.60 -19.42
N ARG A 24 6.40 -13.26 -18.60
CA ARG A 24 7.79 -12.87 -18.31
C ARG A 24 7.92 -11.44 -17.77
N ASN A 25 6.91 -10.99 -17.05
CA ASN A 25 6.86 -9.67 -16.44
C ASN A 25 7.54 -9.73 -15.06
N SER A 26 8.81 -9.34 -14.98
CA SER A 26 9.60 -9.36 -13.74
C SER A 26 9.02 -8.45 -12.66
N GLY A 27 8.54 -7.25 -13.01
CA GLY A 27 7.88 -6.33 -12.11
C GLY A 27 6.61 -6.94 -11.49
N GLY A 28 5.77 -7.57 -12.33
CA GLY A 28 4.56 -8.26 -11.88
C GLY A 28 4.86 -9.42 -10.93
N VAL A 29 5.90 -10.20 -11.20
CA VAL A 29 6.32 -11.33 -10.33
C VAL A 29 6.80 -10.82 -8.97
N VAL A 30 7.72 -9.85 -8.95
CA VAL A 30 8.26 -9.28 -7.71
C VAL A 30 7.16 -8.64 -6.88
N ASN A 31 6.31 -7.81 -7.52
CA ASN A 31 5.23 -7.13 -6.83
C ASN A 31 4.18 -8.11 -6.27
N ALA A 32 3.84 -9.17 -7.00
CA ALA A 32 2.92 -10.21 -6.53
C ALA A 32 3.47 -10.95 -5.30
N ILE A 33 4.77 -11.22 -5.22
CA ILE A 33 5.41 -11.82 -4.05
C ILE A 33 5.30 -10.88 -2.84
N LEU A 34 5.68 -9.61 -3.02
CA LEU A 34 5.62 -8.60 -1.96
C LEU A 34 4.18 -8.37 -1.49
N ALA A 35 3.25 -8.23 -2.43
CA ALA A 35 1.83 -8.06 -2.14
C ALA A 35 1.26 -9.27 -1.38
N PHE A 36 1.59 -10.50 -1.80
CA PHE A 36 1.18 -11.71 -1.11
C PHE A 36 1.69 -11.73 0.34
N ALA A 37 2.98 -11.48 0.55
CA ALA A 37 3.57 -11.40 1.89
C ALA A 37 2.89 -10.31 2.74
N ALA A 38 2.64 -9.13 2.17
CA ALA A 38 1.99 -8.02 2.86
C ALA A 38 0.54 -8.29 3.25
N THR A 39 -0.16 -9.25 2.62
CA THR A 39 -1.51 -9.68 3.08
C THR A 39 -1.49 -10.32 4.46
N TYR A 40 -0.34 -10.77 4.96
CA TYR A 40 -0.17 -11.31 6.31
C TYR A 40 0.18 -10.24 7.35
N PHE A 41 0.36 -8.99 6.93
CA PHE A 41 0.70 -7.89 7.83
C PHE A 41 -0.26 -7.76 9.03
N PRO A 42 -1.60 -7.86 8.88
CA PRO A 42 -2.51 -7.86 10.02
C PRO A 42 -2.23 -8.99 11.02
N ASP A 43 -1.89 -10.20 10.54
CA ASP A 43 -1.58 -11.34 11.41
C ASP A 43 -0.30 -11.08 12.21
N VAL A 44 0.73 -10.49 11.59
CA VAL A 44 2.00 -10.14 12.25
C VAL A 44 1.79 -9.06 13.31
N VAL A 45 1.02 -8.02 12.99
CA VAL A 45 0.74 -6.93 13.92
C VAL A 45 -0.08 -7.41 15.11
N GLU A 46 -1.13 -8.21 14.89
CA GLU A 46 -1.94 -8.82 15.96
C GLU A 46 -1.08 -9.71 16.88
N HIS A 47 -0.11 -10.45 16.32
CA HIS A 47 0.77 -11.30 17.10
C HIS A 47 1.83 -10.53 17.91
N ARG A 48 2.30 -9.38 17.37
CA ARG A 48 3.41 -8.59 17.96
C ARG A 48 2.94 -7.53 18.94
N TYR A 49 1.73 -7.01 18.73
CA TYR A 49 1.12 -5.92 19.49
C TYR A 49 -0.25 -6.37 19.96
N ASP A 50 -0.66 -5.94 21.13
CA ASP A 50 -2.00 -6.22 21.67
C ASP A 50 -3.06 -5.38 20.94
N VAL A 51 -3.35 -5.75 19.72
CA VAL A 51 -4.35 -5.11 18.85
C VAL A 51 -5.10 -6.15 18.06
N THR A 52 -6.34 -5.84 17.67
CA THR A 52 -7.16 -6.73 16.84
C THR A 52 -7.73 -5.96 15.65
N PHE A 53 -7.46 -6.46 14.47
CA PHE A 53 -8.03 -5.91 13.24
C PHE A 53 -9.50 -6.31 13.10
N ARG A 54 -10.34 -5.34 12.77
CA ARG A 54 -11.72 -5.63 12.36
C ARG A 54 -11.72 -6.41 11.05
N PRO A 55 -12.75 -7.25 10.82
CA PRO A 55 -12.85 -8.04 9.59
C PRO A 55 -12.67 -7.24 8.29
N TRP A 56 -13.25 -6.05 8.22
CA TRP A 56 -13.13 -5.20 7.04
C TRP A 56 -11.72 -4.59 6.86
N GLN A 57 -11.00 -4.28 7.95
CA GLN A 57 -9.64 -3.74 7.88
C GLN A 57 -8.67 -4.76 7.28
N ARG A 58 -8.81 -6.03 7.65
CA ARG A 58 -8.05 -7.14 7.09
C ARG A 58 -8.31 -7.30 5.59
N VAL A 59 -9.59 -7.32 5.20
CA VAL A 59 -9.99 -7.42 3.79
C VAL A 59 -9.50 -6.20 3.00
N TYR A 60 -9.60 -5.00 3.57
CA TYR A 60 -9.10 -3.77 2.96
C TYR A 60 -7.60 -3.84 2.68
N THR A 61 -6.78 -4.22 3.67
CA THR A 61 -5.33 -4.42 3.49
C THR A 61 -5.05 -5.40 2.34
N ALA A 62 -5.75 -6.53 2.32
CA ALA A 62 -5.56 -7.53 1.27
C ALA A 62 -5.97 -7.01 -0.12
N ILE A 63 -7.06 -6.22 -0.22
CA ILE A 63 -7.50 -5.60 -1.49
C ILE A 63 -6.47 -4.59 -1.99
N VAL A 64 -5.92 -3.74 -1.12
CA VAL A 64 -4.89 -2.76 -1.50
C VAL A 64 -3.67 -3.49 -2.08
N MET A 65 -3.22 -4.55 -1.43
CA MET A 65 -2.08 -5.34 -1.91
C MET A 65 -2.38 -6.02 -3.26
N LEU A 66 -3.57 -6.57 -3.43
CA LEU A 66 -4.00 -7.15 -4.70
C LEU A 66 -4.07 -6.08 -5.82
N ALA A 67 -4.55 -4.86 -5.51
CA ALA A 67 -4.62 -3.78 -6.49
C ALA A 67 -3.24 -3.43 -7.04
N HIS A 68 -2.21 -3.34 -6.19
CA HIS A 68 -0.82 -3.16 -6.63
C HIS A 68 -0.34 -4.31 -7.51
N ALA A 69 -0.58 -5.56 -7.10
CA ALA A 69 -0.16 -6.71 -7.89
C ALA A 69 -0.83 -6.75 -9.27
N VAL A 70 -2.14 -6.49 -9.33
CA VAL A 70 -2.90 -6.43 -10.60
C VAL A 70 -2.42 -5.29 -11.47
N GLY A 71 -2.12 -4.13 -10.88
CA GLY A 71 -1.62 -2.95 -11.58
C GLY A 71 -0.43 -3.26 -12.49
N MET A 72 0.49 -4.09 -12.03
CA MET A 72 1.69 -4.52 -12.77
C MET A 72 1.40 -5.41 -13.99
N LEU A 73 0.18 -5.90 -14.16
CA LEU A 73 -0.20 -6.71 -15.33
C LEU A 73 -0.76 -5.90 -16.50
N GLY A 74 -0.75 -4.57 -16.38
CA GLY A 74 -1.19 -3.64 -17.42
C GLY A 74 -1.93 -2.41 -16.92
N PRO A 75 -2.77 -2.47 -15.86
CA PRO A 75 -3.53 -1.29 -15.44
C PRO A 75 -2.70 -0.05 -15.12
N TYR A 76 -1.45 -0.17 -14.68
CA TYR A 76 -0.56 0.98 -14.51
C TYR A 76 -0.24 1.68 -15.83
N ASP A 77 -0.11 0.92 -16.93
CA ASP A 77 0.20 1.47 -18.25
C ASP A 77 -1.07 1.91 -19.01
N ASP A 78 -2.17 1.15 -18.87
CA ASP A 78 -3.36 1.28 -19.71
C ASP A 78 -4.47 2.12 -19.05
N THR A 79 -4.40 2.40 -17.74
CA THR A 79 -5.48 3.01 -16.96
C THR A 79 -4.97 4.18 -16.14
N TRP A 80 -5.06 5.40 -16.67
CA TRP A 80 -4.48 6.63 -16.14
C TRP A 80 -4.75 6.92 -14.65
N TRP A 81 -5.88 6.45 -14.10
CA TRP A 81 -6.26 6.67 -12.70
C TRP A 81 -5.82 5.54 -11.76
N TRP A 82 -5.35 4.41 -12.28
CA TRP A 82 -5.06 3.22 -11.46
C TRP A 82 -3.97 3.51 -10.44
N ASP A 83 -2.89 4.11 -10.89
CA ASP A 83 -1.75 4.46 -10.05
C ASP A 83 -2.16 5.44 -8.95
N HIS A 84 -2.83 6.52 -9.30
CA HIS A 84 -3.33 7.50 -8.33
C HIS A 84 -4.24 6.90 -7.26
N VAL A 85 -5.10 5.93 -7.63
CA VAL A 85 -5.93 5.22 -6.66
C VAL A 85 -5.06 4.34 -5.75
N THR A 86 -4.07 3.63 -6.28
CA THR A 86 -3.19 2.79 -5.46
C THR A 86 -2.32 3.62 -4.52
N HIS A 87 -1.85 4.80 -4.93
CA HIS A 87 -1.18 5.77 -4.06
C HIS A 87 -2.09 6.22 -2.91
N THR A 88 -3.34 6.61 -3.20
CA THR A 88 -4.31 6.97 -2.15
C THR A 88 -4.56 5.81 -1.17
N LEU A 89 -4.78 4.60 -1.68
CA LEU A 89 -5.04 3.42 -0.86
C LEU A 89 -3.85 3.09 0.05
N SER A 90 -2.63 3.13 -0.47
CA SER A 90 -1.40 2.89 0.30
C SER A 90 -1.17 3.96 1.36
N ALA A 91 -1.41 5.23 1.00
CA ALA A 91 -1.33 6.34 1.94
C ALA A 91 -2.37 6.20 3.08
N THR A 92 -3.59 5.69 2.80
CA THR A 92 -4.56 5.43 3.88
C THR A 92 -4.14 4.27 4.78
N LEU A 93 -3.48 3.23 4.27
CA LEU A 93 -2.94 2.16 5.11
C LEU A 93 -1.82 2.68 6.00
N LEU A 94 -0.79 3.28 5.42
CA LEU A 94 0.36 3.79 6.16
C LEU A 94 -0.06 4.88 7.14
N GLY A 95 -0.85 5.85 6.68
CA GLY A 95 -1.37 6.93 7.52
C GLY A 95 -2.24 6.42 8.66
N GLY A 96 -3.04 5.37 8.41
CA GLY A 96 -3.85 4.72 9.44
C GLY A 96 -3.00 4.11 10.57
N PHE A 97 -1.87 3.48 10.23
CA PHE A 97 -0.93 2.97 11.23
C PHE A 97 -0.27 4.09 12.02
N VAL A 98 0.18 5.14 11.33
CA VAL A 98 0.80 6.30 11.98
C VAL A 98 -0.20 7.00 12.91
N HIS A 99 -1.44 7.19 12.45
CA HIS A 99 -2.52 7.76 13.25
C HIS A 99 -2.76 6.95 14.52
N ALA A 100 -2.96 5.64 14.40
CA ALA A 100 -3.19 4.76 15.54
C ALA A 100 -1.98 4.74 16.50
N ALA A 101 -0.76 4.75 15.97
CA ALA A 101 0.46 4.76 16.78
C ALA A 101 0.66 6.07 17.54
N ALA A 102 0.35 7.22 16.95
CA ALA A 102 0.40 8.53 17.59
C ALA A 102 -0.66 8.63 18.68
N ASP A 103 -1.92 8.27 18.38
CA ASP A 103 -3.02 8.30 19.33
C ASP A 103 -2.76 7.41 20.56
N ARG A 104 -2.19 6.22 20.38
CA ARG A 104 -1.77 5.33 21.51
C ARG A 104 -0.71 5.93 22.40
N ARG A 105 0.10 6.88 21.90
CA ARG A 105 1.11 7.61 22.70
C ARG A 105 0.55 8.86 23.35
N GLY A 106 -0.69 9.24 23.02
CA GLY A 106 -1.28 10.50 23.45
C GLY A 106 -0.80 11.72 22.66
N ASP A 107 -0.19 11.48 21.48
CA ASP A 107 0.29 12.52 20.58
C ASP A 107 -0.82 12.95 19.59
N ASP A 108 -0.75 14.20 19.11
CA ASP A 108 -1.61 14.62 17.98
C ASP A 108 -1.22 13.85 16.70
N PRO A 109 -2.13 13.05 16.11
CA PRO A 109 -1.81 12.28 14.92
C PRO A 109 -1.50 13.12 13.67
N ARG A 110 -2.02 14.35 13.60
CA ARG A 110 -1.99 15.19 12.39
C ARG A 110 -0.58 15.45 11.85
N PRO A 111 0.37 16.00 12.64
CA PRO A 111 1.71 16.26 12.14
C PRO A 111 2.44 14.98 11.78
N HIS A 112 2.21 13.88 12.52
CA HIS A 112 2.85 12.60 12.27
C HIS A 112 2.38 11.97 10.94
N VAL A 113 1.06 11.94 10.71
CA VAL A 113 0.49 11.40 9.46
C VAL A 113 0.98 12.21 8.27
N LEU A 114 0.91 13.55 8.32
CA LEU A 114 1.36 14.39 7.21
C LEU A 114 2.86 14.21 6.93
N ALA A 115 3.70 14.26 7.96
CA ALA A 115 5.14 14.12 7.81
C ALA A 115 5.53 12.76 7.22
N VAL A 116 4.93 11.67 7.73
CA VAL A 116 5.25 10.31 7.26
C VAL A 116 4.73 10.09 5.83
N ILE A 117 3.51 10.52 5.50
CA ILE A 117 2.96 10.31 4.16
C ILE A 117 3.72 11.13 3.12
N VAL A 118 4.02 12.40 3.40
CA VAL A 118 4.82 13.23 2.47
C VAL A 118 6.23 12.65 2.33
N GLY A 119 6.88 12.31 3.45
CA GLY A 119 8.23 11.76 3.42
C GLY A 119 8.29 10.40 2.71
N ALA A 120 7.34 9.49 2.98
CA ALA A 120 7.27 8.20 2.33
C ALA A 120 6.94 8.32 0.83
N GLY A 121 6.04 9.24 0.46
CA GLY A 121 5.72 9.52 -0.94
C GLY A 121 6.94 10.00 -1.71
N VAL A 122 7.64 11.03 -1.21
CA VAL A 122 8.89 11.52 -1.84
C VAL A 122 9.95 10.42 -1.93
N LEU A 123 10.12 9.62 -0.87
CA LEU A 123 11.06 8.51 -0.88
C LEU A 123 10.69 7.45 -1.93
N TRP A 124 9.39 7.18 -2.10
CA TRP A 124 8.90 6.25 -3.10
C TRP A 124 9.26 6.71 -4.50
N GLU A 125 8.97 7.97 -4.85
CA GLU A 125 9.33 8.56 -6.16
C GLU A 125 10.84 8.48 -6.43
N ILE A 126 11.66 8.84 -5.43
CA ILE A 126 13.12 8.71 -5.56
C ILE A 126 13.52 7.27 -5.80
N MET A 127 12.88 6.32 -5.13
CA MET A 127 13.16 4.89 -5.29
C MET A 127 12.77 4.40 -6.69
N GLU A 128 11.64 4.83 -7.25
CA GLU A 128 11.24 4.49 -8.62
C GLU A 128 12.27 4.95 -9.65
N TYR A 129 12.68 6.22 -9.58
CA TYR A 129 13.73 6.74 -10.46
C TYR A 129 15.06 6.00 -10.28
N ALA A 130 15.43 5.69 -9.05
CA ALA A 130 16.69 4.99 -8.76
C ALA A 130 16.66 3.54 -9.27
N VAL A 131 15.57 2.80 -9.01
CA VAL A 131 15.42 1.42 -9.47
C VAL A 131 15.37 1.37 -11.00
N HIS A 132 14.62 2.26 -11.63
CA HIS A 132 14.55 2.37 -13.08
C HIS A 132 15.95 2.62 -13.69
N ALA A 133 16.69 3.59 -13.17
CA ALA A 133 18.03 3.91 -13.65
C ALA A 133 19.03 2.74 -13.47
N VAL A 134 18.90 1.97 -12.40
CA VAL A 134 19.74 0.78 -12.16
C VAL A 134 19.37 -0.35 -13.12
N THR A 135 18.10 -0.66 -13.29
CA THR A 135 17.65 -1.72 -14.20
C THR A 135 18.00 -1.39 -15.65
N ASP A 136 17.85 -0.14 -16.08
CA ASP A 136 18.26 0.33 -17.42
C ASP A 136 19.76 0.14 -17.66
N ARG A 137 20.60 0.57 -16.70
CA ARG A 137 22.07 0.39 -16.79
C ARG A 137 22.52 -1.07 -16.85
N LEU A 138 21.75 -1.97 -16.24
CA LEU A 138 22.06 -3.39 -16.23
C LEU A 138 21.44 -4.13 -17.42
N GLY A 139 20.68 -3.46 -18.29
CA GLY A 139 19.97 -4.06 -19.41
C GLY A 139 18.86 -5.04 -18.95
N LEU A 140 18.25 -4.77 -17.78
CA LEU A 140 17.18 -5.57 -17.22
C LEU A 140 15.83 -4.89 -17.48
N ASP A 141 14.76 -5.69 -17.57
CA ASP A 141 13.41 -5.13 -17.59
C ASP A 141 13.12 -4.36 -16.31
N PRO A 142 12.61 -3.12 -16.40
CA PRO A 142 12.35 -2.31 -15.22
C PRO A 142 11.27 -2.93 -14.34
N VAL A 143 11.54 -2.97 -13.05
CA VAL A 143 10.57 -3.42 -12.02
C VAL A 143 9.64 -2.28 -11.60
N LEU A 144 10.13 -1.04 -11.67
CA LEU A 144 9.41 0.20 -11.42
C LEU A 144 9.66 1.17 -12.57
N ILE A 145 8.63 1.91 -12.97
CA ILE A 145 8.68 2.83 -14.12
C ILE A 145 8.16 4.20 -13.68
N PRO A 146 9.01 5.22 -13.54
CA PRO A 146 8.55 6.58 -13.36
C PRO A 146 8.04 7.10 -14.72
N TYR A 147 6.75 7.45 -14.79
CA TYR A 147 6.13 7.84 -16.08
C TYR A 147 6.48 9.29 -16.47
N SER A 148 6.37 10.22 -15.54
CA SER A 148 6.71 11.63 -15.80
C SER A 148 6.76 12.46 -14.51
N ALA A 149 7.40 13.64 -14.56
CA ALA A 149 7.37 14.59 -13.44
C ALA A 149 5.94 15.07 -13.09
N ARG A 150 5.03 15.12 -14.06
CA ARG A 150 3.61 15.43 -13.80
C ARG A 150 2.94 14.31 -13.02
N ASP A 151 3.24 13.09 -13.36
CA ASP A 151 2.74 11.90 -12.69
C ASP A 151 3.20 11.86 -11.24
N THR A 152 4.50 12.00 -10.99
CA THR A 152 5.09 12.17 -9.65
C THR A 152 4.33 13.20 -8.80
N VAL A 153 4.02 14.38 -9.36
CA VAL A 153 3.26 15.42 -8.63
C VAL A 153 1.84 14.95 -8.32
N LEU A 154 1.18 14.29 -9.26
CA LEU A 154 -0.16 13.75 -9.03
C LEU A 154 -0.14 12.67 -7.95
N ASP A 155 0.84 11.77 -7.96
CA ASP A 155 0.97 10.70 -6.97
C ASP A 155 1.19 11.26 -5.55
N LEU A 156 2.00 12.30 -5.43
CA LEU A 156 2.14 13.03 -4.16
C LEU A 156 0.82 13.72 -3.73
N CYS A 157 0.04 14.26 -4.67
CA CYS A 157 -1.29 14.81 -4.37
C CYS A 157 -2.27 13.72 -3.92
N PHE A 158 -2.25 12.55 -4.57
CA PHE A 158 -3.11 11.42 -4.19
C PHE A 158 -2.67 10.76 -2.88
N ASN A 159 -1.37 10.73 -2.59
CA ASN A 159 -0.86 10.39 -1.26
C ASN A 159 -1.39 11.34 -0.19
N LEU A 160 -1.36 12.65 -0.45
CA LEU A 160 -1.91 13.65 0.46
C LEU A 160 -3.42 13.49 0.64
N LEU A 161 -4.17 13.16 -0.43
CA LEU A 161 -5.59 12.82 -0.32
C LEU A 161 -5.81 11.64 0.64
N GLY A 162 -5.00 10.59 0.53
CA GLY A 162 -5.02 9.46 1.47
C GLY A 162 -4.78 9.87 2.92
N ALA A 163 -3.78 10.75 3.15
CA ALA A 163 -3.52 11.31 4.48
C ALA A 163 -4.72 12.09 5.02
N LEU A 164 -5.35 12.94 4.20
CA LEU A 164 -6.53 13.73 4.59
C LEU A 164 -7.73 12.83 4.92
N LEU A 165 -7.95 11.75 4.18
CA LEU A 165 -8.99 10.77 4.49
C LEU A 165 -8.75 10.11 5.86
N VAL A 166 -7.50 9.76 6.17
CA VAL A 166 -7.16 9.23 7.50
C VAL A 166 -7.41 10.26 8.59
N LEU A 167 -6.99 11.50 8.40
CA LEU A 167 -7.21 12.57 9.39
C LEU A 167 -8.68 12.91 9.60
N ALA A 168 -9.51 12.77 8.56
CA ALA A 168 -10.95 13.02 8.65
C ALA A 168 -11.73 11.88 9.31
N PHE A 169 -11.31 10.64 9.11
CA PHE A 169 -12.09 9.45 9.51
C PHE A 169 -11.37 8.51 10.48
N GLY A 170 -10.07 8.72 10.73
CA GLY A 170 -9.22 7.83 11.53
C GLY A 170 -9.75 7.58 12.92
N ASP A 171 -10.13 8.62 13.67
CA ASP A 171 -10.67 8.50 15.02
C ASP A 171 -11.89 7.56 15.10
N ARG A 172 -12.69 7.51 14.04
CA ARG A 172 -13.88 6.65 13.98
C ARG A 172 -13.53 5.24 13.52
N LEU A 173 -12.69 5.11 12.50
CA LEU A 173 -12.40 3.84 11.83
C LEU A 173 -11.35 3.00 12.56
N LEU A 174 -10.45 3.65 13.32
CA LEU A 174 -9.29 3.02 13.96
C LEU A 174 -9.43 2.87 15.48
N ARG A 175 -10.59 3.15 16.04
CA ARG A 175 -10.87 3.06 17.50
C ARG A 175 -10.52 1.71 18.14
N ASN A 176 -10.50 0.64 17.36
CA ASN A 176 -10.08 -0.68 17.83
C ASN A 176 -8.56 -0.79 18.07
N PHE A 177 -7.77 0.14 17.52
CA PHE A 177 -6.33 0.19 17.73
C PHE A 177 -5.93 1.13 18.87
N THR A 178 -6.77 2.11 19.20
CA THR A 178 -6.45 3.20 20.13
C THR A 178 -6.99 2.98 21.53
N ARG A 179 -8.03 2.17 21.70
CA ARG A 179 -8.55 1.83 23.04
C ARG A 179 -7.58 0.88 23.75
N HIS A 180 -7.05 1.33 24.89
CA HIS A 180 -6.52 0.40 25.89
C HIS A 180 -7.69 -0.45 26.37
N SER A 181 -7.52 -1.77 26.40
CA SER A 181 -8.43 -2.67 27.12
C SER A 181 -8.22 -2.34 28.62
N ASP A 182 -9.14 -1.58 29.20
CA ASP A 182 -9.22 -1.43 30.65
C ASP A 182 -9.64 -2.77 31.26
#